data_3b7507a477c2bb0cf706247f7c4a7cca
#
_entry.id   3b7507a477c2bb0cf706247f7c4a7cca
#
_cell.length_a   1.000
_cell.length_b   1.000
_cell.length_c   1.000
_cell.angle_alpha   90.00
_cell.angle_beta   90.00
_cell.angle_gamma   90.00
#
_symmetry.space_group_name_H-M   'P 1'
#
loop_
_entity.id
_entity.type
_entity.pdbx_description
1 polymer ?
#
loop_
_entity_poly.entity_id
_entity_poly.type
_entity_poly.pdbx_seq_one_letter_code
_entity_poly.pdbx_strand_id
1 'polypeptide(L)'
;TIGRRQRQMCIRDSFWKPHRNLVMFDIADRIDTQDPSMRVMRSRYAKGQIYVEIKARTAKAAAELLLDPAEGEMLADLLEQEEATRYGQWLGLDRNEVLEQTIWEKQGLSCILPRDAQLVQSVGGFAWIERNLTRMKGGRNHDVQLGVVVHRTPYAGPEDFSMARMLERRDSLLAARVSGPNPDSWMTTEYRLPPRYEEVSHRGGFAATMRGLWKMEGDFMGGPWTSIAWVDEARGQLVTVDGYVYAPYFGKREYLREVEAIVRSFAPFKTQNKTP
;
A
#
# COMPACT_ATOMS: atom_id res chain seq x y z
N THR A 1 12.89 -47.34 -16.21
CA THR A 1 13.23 -45.99 -16.78
C THR A 1 12.20 -44.94 -16.46
N ILE A 2 11.84 -44.78 -15.19
CA ILE A 2 10.89 -43.78 -14.68
C ILE A 2 11.62 -42.49 -14.21
N GLY A 3 12.93 -42.41 -14.36
CA GLY A 3 13.73 -41.53 -13.54
C GLY A 3 13.89 -40.06 -14.01
N ARG A 4 13.89 -39.72 -15.28
CA ARG A 4 14.28 -38.35 -15.71
C ARG A 4 13.14 -37.39 -15.91
N ARG A 5 12.02 -37.79 -16.49
CA ARG A 5 10.87 -36.88 -16.67
C ARG A 5 10.18 -36.56 -15.34
N GLN A 6 10.07 -37.51 -14.43
CA GLN A 6 9.45 -37.29 -13.12
C GLN A 6 10.32 -36.43 -12.20
N ARG A 7 11.68 -36.56 -12.25
CA ARG A 7 12.56 -35.67 -11.47
C ARG A 7 12.57 -34.24 -11.98
N GLN A 8 12.50 -34.02 -13.29
CA GLN A 8 12.38 -32.66 -13.85
C GLN A 8 11.04 -32.01 -13.52
N MET A 9 9.95 -32.77 -13.50
CA MET A 9 8.64 -32.26 -13.05
C MET A 9 8.67 -31.89 -11.56
N CYS A 10 9.23 -32.71 -10.68
CA CYS A 10 9.31 -32.43 -9.25
C CYS A 10 10.15 -31.18 -8.92
N ILE A 11 11.27 -30.97 -9.61
CA ILE A 11 12.13 -29.79 -9.41
C ILE A 11 11.43 -28.54 -9.97
N ARG A 12 10.79 -28.62 -11.11
CA ARG A 12 10.06 -27.52 -11.73
C ARG A 12 8.83 -27.12 -10.91
N ASP A 13 8.11 -28.10 -10.38
CA ASP A 13 6.92 -27.90 -9.55
C ASP A 13 7.25 -27.32 -8.17
N SER A 14 8.38 -27.69 -7.57
CA SER A 14 8.79 -27.18 -6.27
C SER A 14 9.24 -25.72 -6.31
N PHE A 15 9.58 -25.18 -7.47
CA PHE A 15 10.06 -23.81 -7.61
C PHE A 15 8.92 -22.77 -7.55
N TRP A 16 7.78 -23.02 -8.19
CA TRP A 16 6.69 -22.05 -8.26
C TRP A 16 5.57 -22.30 -7.24
N LYS A 17 5.35 -23.54 -6.80
CA LYS A 17 4.31 -23.90 -5.83
C LYS A 17 4.33 -23.10 -4.52
N PRO A 18 5.49 -22.72 -3.95
CA PRO A 18 5.53 -21.91 -2.74
C PRO A 18 5.24 -20.41 -2.94
N HIS A 19 5.09 -19.94 -4.17
CA HIS A 19 4.78 -18.51 -4.38
C HIS A 19 3.45 -18.12 -3.73
N ARG A 20 3.38 -16.91 -3.18
CA ARG A 20 2.22 -16.40 -2.44
C ARG A 20 0.98 -16.28 -3.31
N ASN A 21 1.17 -15.83 -4.55
CA ASN A 21 0.11 -15.66 -5.54
C ASN A 21 0.50 -16.41 -6.81
N LEU A 22 -0.41 -17.22 -7.33
CA LEU A 22 -0.23 -17.96 -8.57
C LEU A 22 -1.43 -17.74 -9.47
N VAL A 23 -1.20 -17.30 -10.70
CA VAL A 23 -2.20 -17.28 -11.75
C VAL A 23 -1.77 -18.30 -12.80
N MET A 24 -2.57 -19.34 -12.98
CA MET A 24 -2.29 -20.46 -13.87
C MET A 24 -3.31 -20.46 -15.01
N PHE A 25 -2.78 -20.53 -16.22
CA PHE A 25 -3.58 -20.63 -17.44
C PHE A 25 -3.59 -22.07 -17.92
N ASP A 26 -4.78 -22.67 -17.98
CA ASP A 26 -5.04 -23.96 -18.66
C ASP A 26 -5.72 -23.65 -19.99
N ILE A 27 -4.93 -23.57 -21.05
CA ILE A 27 -5.42 -23.23 -22.39
C ILE A 27 -5.26 -24.45 -23.29
N ALA A 28 -6.39 -25.04 -23.65
CA ALA A 28 -6.40 -26.22 -24.52
C ALA A 28 -7.72 -26.36 -25.27
N ASP A 29 -7.68 -26.84 -26.52
CA ASP A 29 -8.88 -27.12 -27.35
C ASP A 29 -9.81 -28.16 -26.72
N ARG A 30 -9.28 -29.03 -25.84
CA ARG A 30 -10.02 -30.06 -25.10
C ARG A 30 -10.90 -29.52 -23.97
N ILE A 31 -10.80 -28.23 -23.65
CA ILE A 31 -11.62 -27.61 -22.60
C ILE A 31 -13.06 -27.51 -23.11
N ASP A 32 -13.94 -28.24 -22.45
CA ASP A 32 -15.33 -28.44 -22.88
C ASP A 32 -16.26 -27.26 -22.57
N THR A 33 -15.73 -26.14 -22.13
CA THR A 33 -16.51 -24.91 -21.92
C THR A 33 -16.31 -23.96 -23.09
N GLN A 34 -17.40 -23.49 -23.67
CA GLN A 34 -17.34 -22.45 -24.69
C GLN A 34 -16.86 -21.11 -24.11
N ASP A 35 -17.21 -20.86 -22.87
CA ASP A 35 -16.86 -19.64 -22.16
C ASP A 35 -15.61 -19.86 -21.30
N PRO A 36 -14.66 -18.90 -21.30
CA PRO A 36 -13.54 -18.93 -20.39
C PRO A 36 -14.03 -18.81 -18.93
N SER A 37 -13.32 -19.43 -18.00
CA SER A 37 -13.68 -19.39 -16.58
C SER A 37 -12.47 -19.06 -15.70
N MET A 38 -12.72 -18.31 -14.63
CA MET A 38 -11.76 -18.02 -13.59
C MET A 38 -12.20 -18.64 -12.26
N ARG A 39 -11.30 -19.35 -11.60
CA ARG A 39 -11.53 -19.98 -10.30
C ARG A 39 -10.45 -19.60 -9.31
N VAL A 40 -10.85 -19.03 -8.18
CA VAL A 40 -9.96 -18.69 -7.07
C VAL A 40 -9.97 -19.79 -6.04
N MET A 41 -8.79 -20.23 -5.63
CA MET A 41 -8.59 -21.21 -4.56
C MET A 41 -7.58 -20.66 -3.55
N ARG A 42 -7.78 -21.00 -2.26
CA ARG A 42 -6.87 -20.59 -1.19
C ARG A 42 -6.06 -21.78 -0.70
N SER A 43 -4.77 -21.54 -0.39
CA SER A 43 -3.88 -22.53 0.22
C SER A 43 -3.77 -23.86 -0.56
N ARG A 44 -3.73 -23.81 -1.88
CA ARG A 44 -3.66 -25.02 -2.72
C ARG A 44 -2.35 -25.79 -2.55
N TYR A 45 -1.23 -25.10 -2.52
CA TYR A 45 0.11 -25.70 -2.37
C TYR A 45 0.87 -25.17 -1.15
N ALA A 46 0.54 -23.98 -0.67
CA ALA A 46 1.16 -23.37 0.49
C ALA A 46 0.11 -22.62 1.31
N LYS A 47 0.28 -22.59 2.63
CA LYS A 47 -0.63 -21.88 3.54
C LYS A 47 -0.69 -20.38 3.20
N GLY A 48 -1.89 -19.84 3.08
CA GLY A 48 -2.12 -18.41 2.76
C GLY A 48 -1.88 -18.05 1.29
N GLN A 49 -1.71 -19.03 0.40
CA GLN A 49 -1.56 -18.80 -1.03
C GLN A 49 -2.89 -18.48 -1.69
N ILE A 50 -2.88 -17.52 -2.60
CA ILE A 50 -3.94 -17.33 -3.60
C ILE A 50 -3.53 -18.06 -4.87
N TYR A 51 -4.36 -18.98 -5.30
CA TYR A 51 -4.21 -19.71 -6.55
C TYR A 51 -5.40 -19.41 -7.44
N VAL A 52 -5.14 -18.83 -8.60
CA VAL A 52 -6.14 -18.52 -9.61
C VAL A 52 -5.92 -19.43 -10.81
N GLU A 53 -6.96 -20.18 -11.20
CA GLU A 53 -6.98 -21.01 -12.38
C GLU A 53 -7.87 -20.37 -13.44
N ILE A 54 -7.29 -20.06 -14.59
CA ILE A 54 -8.01 -19.52 -15.75
C ILE A 54 -8.05 -20.61 -16.81
N LYS A 55 -9.24 -21.08 -17.17
CA LYS A 55 -9.45 -22.08 -18.20
C LYS A 55 -10.06 -21.45 -19.44
N ALA A 56 -9.47 -21.70 -20.59
CA ALA A 56 -9.97 -21.22 -21.86
C ALA A 56 -9.54 -22.13 -23.01
N ARG A 57 -10.31 -22.14 -24.09
CA ARG A 57 -9.95 -22.90 -25.31
C ARG A 57 -8.79 -22.23 -26.06
N THR A 58 -8.72 -20.92 -26.01
CA THR A 58 -7.69 -20.13 -26.71
C THR A 58 -7.09 -19.07 -25.80
N ALA A 59 -5.87 -18.65 -26.09
CA ALA A 59 -5.23 -17.53 -25.42
C ALA A 59 -6.01 -16.21 -25.58
N LYS A 60 -6.68 -16.04 -26.73
CA LYS A 60 -7.53 -14.88 -26.98
C LYS A 60 -8.70 -14.83 -26.01
N ALA A 61 -9.44 -15.95 -25.83
CA ALA A 61 -10.55 -16.01 -24.88
C ALA A 61 -10.10 -15.76 -23.42
N ALA A 62 -8.92 -16.27 -23.02
CA ALA A 62 -8.36 -15.98 -21.70
C ALA A 62 -8.01 -14.49 -21.53
N ALA A 63 -7.50 -13.85 -22.58
CA ALA A 63 -7.22 -12.42 -22.55
C ALA A 63 -8.49 -11.57 -22.51
N GLU A 64 -9.53 -11.94 -23.27
CA GLU A 64 -10.83 -11.27 -23.24
C GLU A 64 -11.48 -11.33 -21.86
N LEU A 65 -11.39 -12.48 -21.17
CA LEU A 65 -11.86 -12.62 -19.78
C LEU A 65 -11.14 -11.62 -18.85
N LEU A 66 -9.82 -11.50 -18.95
CA LEU A 66 -9.05 -10.59 -18.09
C LEU A 66 -9.19 -9.11 -18.46
N LEU A 67 -9.61 -8.81 -19.69
CA LEU A 67 -9.89 -7.46 -20.13
C LEU A 67 -11.33 -7.02 -19.83
N ASP A 68 -12.20 -7.97 -19.45
CA ASP A 68 -13.51 -7.65 -18.90
C ASP A 68 -13.30 -6.90 -17.56
N PRO A 69 -13.85 -5.68 -17.40
CA PRO A 69 -13.67 -4.91 -16.19
C PRO A 69 -14.14 -5.64 -14.92
N ALA A 70 -15.26 -6.38 -15.00
CA ALA A 70 -15.79 -7.10 -13.85
C ALA A 70 -14.85 -8.20 -13.35
N GLU A 71 -14.23 -8.96 -14.27
CA GLU A 71 -13.36 -10.09 -13.92
C GLU A 71 -11.91 -9.62 -13.65
N GLY A 72 -11.39 -8.72 -14.47
CA GLY A 72 -10.02 -8.22 -14.35
C GLY A 72 -9.81 -7.34 -13.14
N GLU A 73 -10.73 -6.42 -12.85
CA GLU A 73 -10.68 -5.58 -11.65
C GLU A 73 -10.88 -6.41 -10.39
N MET A 74 -11.84 -7.34 -10.39
CA MET A 74 -12.06 -8.26 -9.26
C MET A 74 -10.78 -9.04 -8.93
N LEU A 75 -10.05 -9.54 -9.94
CA LEU A 75 -8.81 -10.27 -9.72
C LEU A 75 -7.70 -9.35 -9.17
N ALA A 76 -7.57 -8.15 -9.72
CA ALA A 76 -6.60 -7.17 -9.26
C ALA A 76 -6.85 -6.79 -7.80
N ASP A 77 -8.09 -6.48 -7.45
CA ASP A 77 -8.50 -6.12 -6.10
C ASP A 77 -8.27 -7.26 -5.10
N LEU A 78 -8.62 -8.49 -5.49
CA LEU A 78 -8.35 -9.66 -4.67
C LEU A 78 -6.86 -9.79 -4.33
N LEU A 79 -5.99 -9.67 -5.34
CA LEU A 79 -4.55 -9.79 -5.14
C LEU A 79 -4.00 -8.64 -4.30
N GLU A 80 -4.48 -7.42 -4.50
CA GLU A 80 -4.06 -6.24 -3.71
C GLU A 80 -4.52 -6.36 -2.25
N GLN A 81 -5.74 -6.78 -1.99
CA GLN A 81 -6.27 -6.98 -0.63
C GLN A 81 -5.51 -8.06 0.14
N GLU A 82 -5.18 -9.16 -0.53
CA GLU A 82 -4.39 -10.24 0.10
C GLU A 82 -2.97 -9.79 0.42
N GLU A 83 -2.34 -9.04 -0.46
CA GLU A 83 -1.01 -8.47 -0.18
C GLU A 83 -1.08 -7.45 0.98
N ALA A 84 -2.05 -6.56 0.99
CA ALA A 84 -2.25 -5.61 2.09
C ALA A 84 -2.45 -6.32 3.43
N THR A 85 -3.24 -7.41 3.45
CA THR A 85 -3.47 -8.24 4.64
C THR A 85 -2.18 -8.87 5.14
N ARG A 86 -1.36 -9.43 4.25
CA ARG A 86 -0.06 -10.04 4.60
C ARG A 86 0.93 -9.02 5.15
N TYR A 87 1.02 -7.85 4.52
CA TYR A 87 1.88 -6.76 5.03
C TYR A 87 1.41 -6.28 6.40
N GLY A 88 0.10 -6.12 6.61
CA GLY A 88 -0.45 -5.78 7.92
C GLY A 88 -0.08 -6.81 9.00
N GLN A 89 -0.18 -8.11 8.68
CA GLN A 89 0.23 -9.18 9.60
C GLN A 89 1.74 -9.14 9.88
N TRP A 90 2.56 -8.94 8.85
CA TRP A 90 4.00 -8.85 8.99
C TRP A 90 4.43 -7.65 9.82
N LEU A 91 3.85 -6.47 9.61
CA LEU A 91 4.09 -5.27 10.42
C LEU A 91 3.75 -5.52 11.90
N GLY A 92 2.72 -6.31 12.18
CA GLY A 92 2.31 -6.67 13.53
C GLY A 92 3.30 -7.53 14.31
N LEU A 93 4.30 -8.16 13.63
CA LEU A 93 5.28 -9.04 14.27
C LEU A 93 6.43 -8.31 14.97
N ASP A 94 6.79 -7.12 14.49
CA ASP A 94 7.92 -6.35 15.03
C ASP A 94 7.59 -4.86 15.08
N ARG A 95 6.88 -4.47 16.14
CA ARG A 95 6.25 -3.16 16.34
C ARG A 95 7.08 -2.23 17.22
N ASN A 96 6.92 -0.94 16.98
CA ASN A 96 7.39 0.12 17.87
C ASN A 96 6.24 0.59 18.78
N GLU A 97 5.89 -0.21 19.79
CA GLU A 97 4.77 0.08 20.68
C GLU A 97 4.92 1.41 21.43
N VAL A 98 6.15 1.83 21.73
CA VAL A 98 6.43 3.11 22.39
C VAL A 98 6.08 4.29 21.47
N LEU A 99 6.44 4.19 20.19
CA LEU A 99 6.11 5.23 19.23
C LEU A 99 4.61 5.25 18.91
N GLU A 100 3.99 4.08 18.78
CA GLU A 100 2.53 3.95 18.60
C GLU A 100 1.76 4.59 19.77
N GLN A 101 2.19 4.36 20.99
CA GLN A 101 1.63 5.01 22.18
C GLN A 101 1.82 6.54 22.13
N THR A 102 2.99 7.00 21.69
CA THR A 102 3.26 8.43 21.51
C THR A 102 2.33 9.07 20.46
N ILE A 103 2.09 8.38 19.35
CA ILE A 103 1.15 8.84 18.30
C ILE A 103 -0.28 8.85 18.85
N TRP A 104 -0.66 7.85 19.60
CA TRP A 104 -1.97 7.83 20.25
C TRP A 104 -2.16 9.03 21.20
N GLU A 105 -1.21 9.29 22.07
CA GLU A 105 -1.28 10.39 23.05
C GLU A 105 -1.34 11.77 22.36
N LYS A 106 -0.52 11.98 21.34
CA LYS A 106 -0.38 13.27 20.67
C LYS A 106 -1.41 13.50 19.57
N GLN A 107 -1.80 12.45 18.85
CA GLN A 107 -2.67 12.55 17.68
C GLN A 107 -4.04 11.89 17.89
N GLY A 108 -4.24 11.11 18.95
CA GLY A 108 -5.47 10.36 19.21
C GLY A 108 -5.76 9.29 18.15
N LEU A 109 -4.72 8.74 17.54
CA LEU A 109 -4.80 7.73 16.50
C LEU A 109 -4.09 6.46 16.93
N SER A 110 -4.69 5.32 16.66
CA SER A 110 -3.99 4.04 16.71
C SER A 110 -3.32 3.77 15.36
N CYS A 111 -2.17 3.11 15.38
CA CYS A 111 -1.43 2.71 14.19
C CYS A 111 -0.57 1.48 14.48
N ILE A 112 0.01 0.89 13.44
CA ILE A 112 1.05 -0.13 13.53
C ILE A 112 2.30 0.42 12.86
N LEU A 113 3.37 0.55 13.62
CA LEU A 113 4.64 1.11 13.15
C LEU A 113 5.77 0.08 13.30
N PRO A 114 6.68 -0.04 12.31
CA PRO A 114 7.85 -0.89 12.43
C PRO A 114 8.74 -0.48 13.61
N ARG A 115 9.46 -1.43 14.20
CA ARG A 115 10.34 -1.21 15.35
C ARG A 115 11.36 -0.09 15.14
N ASP A 116 11.91 0.03 13.93
CA ASP A 116 12.93 1.02 13.56
C ASP A 116 12.36 2.34 13.02
N ALA A 117 11.03 2.53 13.10
CA ALA A 117 10.40 3.81 12.81
C ALA A 117 10.75 4.85 13.88
N GLN A 118 10.93 6.11 13.47
CA GLN A 118 11.31 7.23 14.31
C GLN A 118 10.37 8.41 14.10
N LEU A 119 10.05 9.11 15.19
CA LEU A 119 9.29 10.36 15.14
C LEU A 119 10.24 11.51 14.81
N VAL A 120 10.09 12.10 13.65
CA VAL A 120 10.87 13.28 13.22
C VAL A 120 10.30 14.55 13.83
N GLN A 121 8.99 14.70 13.75
CA GLN A 121 8.29 15.89 14.27
C GLN A 121 6.87 15.52 14.73
N SER A 122 6.41 16.18 15.79
CA SER A 122 5.00 16.16 16.18
C SER A 122 4.62 17.48 16.82
N VAL A 123 3.75 18.22 16.16
CA VAL A 123 3.32 19.56 16.58
C VAL A 123 1.86 19.76 16.21
N GLY A 124 1.00 20.07 17.20
CA GLY A 124 -0.43 20.23 16.97
C GLY A 124 -1.07 19.00 16.32
N GLY A 125 -1.84 19.19 15.26
CA GLY A 125 -2.44 18.10 14.46
C GLY A 125 -1.52 17.47 13.42
N PHE A 126 -0.20 17.67 13.51
CA PHE A 126 0.80 17.16 12.57
C PHE A 126 1.77 16.18 13.24
N ALA A 127 2.07 15.07 12.57
CA ALA A 127 3.17 14.18 12.94
C ALA A 127 3.88 13.67 11.68
N TRP A 128 5.22 13.59 11.75
CA TRP A 128 6.07 13.06 10.70
C TRP A 128 6.92 11.93 11.27
N ILE A 129 6.79 10.78 10.67
CA ILE A 129 7.44 9.52 11.08
C ILE A 129 8.28 9.04 9.91
N GLU A 130 9.49 8.60 10.18
CA GLU A 130 10.39 8.06 9.17
C GLU A 130 10.96 6.71 9.57
N ARG A 131 11.27 5.94 8.56
CA ARG A 131 12.07 4.72 8.63
C ARG A 131 13.19 4.82 7.62
N ASN A 132 14.42 4.88 8.12
CA ASN A 132 15.62 4.98 7.29
C ASN A 132 16.31 3.62 7.20
N LEU A 133 16.50 3.13 5.98
CA LEU A 133 17.10 1.84 5.68
C LEU A 133 18.35 2.04 4.83
N THR A 134 19.39 1.25 5.11
CA THR A 134 20.56 1.15 4.24
C THR A 134 20.48 -0.15 3.44
N ARG A 135 20.64 -0.07 2.13
CA ARG A 135 20.61 -1.21 1.21
C ARG A 135 21.85 -1.23 0.33
N MET A 136 22.40 -2.41 0.12
CA MET A 136 23.58 -2.60 -0.73
C MET A 136 23.18 -2.87 -2.18
N LYS A 137 23.80 -2.15 -3.12
CA LYS A 137 23.71 -2.42 -4.57
C LYS A 137 24.99 -2.03 -5.25
N GLY A 138 25.53 -2.89 -6.13
CA GLY A 138 26.78 -2.64 -6.83
C GLY A 138 27.99 -2.43 -5.90
N GLY A 139 28.00 -3.08 -4.73
CA GLY A 139 29.08 -2.95 -3.75
C GLY A 139 29.06 -1.64 -2.94
N ARG A 140 28.00 -0.83 -3.05
CA ARG A 140 27.84 0.44 -2.31
C ARG A 140 26.55 0.43 -1.48
N ASN A 141 26.60 1.11 -0.35
CA ASN A 141 25.42 1.38 0.47
C ASN A 141 24.62 2.54 -0.12
N HIS A 142 23.32 2.39 -0.12
CA HIS A 142 22.38 3.41 -0.58
C HIS A 142 21.26 3.55 0.44
N ASP A 143 20.84 4.79 0.64
CA ASP A 143 19.75 5.09 1.56
C ASP A 143 18.40 4.88 0.88
N VAL A 144 17.50 4.28 1.65
CA VAL A 144 16.08 4.14 1.35
C VAL A 144 15.31 4.72 2.52
N GLN A 145 14.41 5.65 2.24
CA GLN A 145 13.60 6.32 3.23
C GLN A 145 12.12 6.02 2.99
N LEU A 146 11.44 5.60 4.03
CA LEU A 146 10.00 5.44 4.06
C LEU A 146 9.46 6.46 5.06
N GLY A 147 8.58 7.33 4.61
CA GLY A 147 8.01 8.35 5.47
C GLY A 147 6.49 8.23 5.57
N VAL A 148 5.96 8.58 6.73
CA VAL A 148 4.52 8.71 6.98
C VAL A 148 4.25 10.05 7.64
N VAL A 149 3.34 10.81 7.07
CA VAL A 149 2.90 12.11 7.58
C VAL A 149 1.42 12.02 7.94
N VAL A 150 1.11 12.39 9.16
CA VAL A 150 -0.27 12.50 9.65
C VAL A 150 -0.61 13.96 9.82
N HIS A 151 -1.76 14.38 9.34
CA HIS A 151 -2.25 15.72 9.63
C HIS A 151 -3.75 15.76 9.84
N ARG A 152 -4.19 16.73 10.62
CA ARG A 152 -5.58 16.98 10.95
C ARG A 152 -5.95 18.41 10.61
N THR A 153 -7.11 18.58 9.98
CA THR A 153 -7.70 19.88 9.67
C THR A 153 -9.17 19.87 10.09
N PRO A 154 -9.78 21.02 10.41
CA PRO A 154 -11.23 21.08 10.59
C PRO A 154 -11.93 20.51 9.35
N TYR A 155 -12.95 19.69 9.57
CA TYR A 155 -13.77 19.18 8.48
C TYR A 155 -14.90 20.17 8.18
N ALA A 156 -14.97 20.68 6.96
CA ALA A 156 -15.94 21.67 6.54
C ALA A 156 -17.11 21.08 5.72
N GLY A 157 -16.92 19.90 5.13
CA GLY A 157 -17.97 19.25 4.35
C GLY A 157 -17.41 18.28 3.28
N PRO A 158 -18.29 17.66 2.47
CA PRO A 158 -17.91 16.66 1.47
C PRO A 158 -16.86 17.14 0.46
N GLU A 159 -16.86 18.44 0.12
CA GLU A 159 -15.89 19.04 -0.79
C GLU A 159 -14.44 18.92 -0.32
N ASP A 160 -14.22 18.70 0.97
CA ASP A 160 -12.89 18.44 1.52
C ASP A 160 -12.25 17.15 0.99
N PHE A 161 -13.07 16.24 0.48
CA PHE A 161 -12.62 15.01 -0.17
C PHE A 161 -12.42 15.15 -1.68
N SER A 162 -12.72 16.30 -2.28
CA SER A 162 -12.41 16.48 -3.69
C SER A 162 -10.89 16.36 -3.92
N MET A 163 -10.50 15.71 -5.02
CA MET A 163 -9.10 15.52 -5.37
C MET A 163 -8.30 16.82 -5.33
N ALA A 164 -8.89 17.91 -5.84
CA ALA A 164 -8.24 19.23 -5.86
C ALA A 164 -7.95 19.75 -4.43
N ARG A 165 -8.92 19.66 -3.53
CA ARG A 165 -8.76 20.10 -2.14
C ARG A 165 -7.77 19.24 -1.36
N MET A 166 -7.81 17.95 -1.58
CA MET A 166 -6.86 17.03 -0.93
C MET A 166 -5.42 17.30 -1.38
N LEU A 167 -5.19 17.56 -2.68
CA LEU A 167 -3.87 17.89 -3.21
C LEU A 167 -3.38 19.25 -2.73
N GLU A 168 -4.22 20.29 -2.78
CA GLU A 168 -3.90 21.61 -2.27
C GLU A 168 -3.45 21.56 -0.80
N ARG A 169 -4.23 20.87 0.03
CA ARG A 169 -3.94 20.70 1.46
C ARG A 169 -2.65 19.93 1.69
N ARG A 170 -2.47 18.83 0.97
CA ARG A 170 -1.26 18.04 1.01
C ARG A 170 -0.02 18.86 0.69
N ASP A 171 0.00 19.52 -0.46
CA ASP A 171 1.17 20.26 -0.93
C ASP A 171 1.49 21.48 -0.05
N SER A 172 0.47 22.22 0.39
CA SER A 172 0.66 23.32 1.33
C SER A 172 1.27 22.87 2.65
N LEU A 173 0.80 21.75 3.19
CA LEU A 173 1.32 21.21 4.44
C LEU A 173 2.73 20.68 4.29
N LEU A 174 2.99 19.89 3.25
CA LEU A 174 4.32 19.29 3.04
C LEU A 174 5.37 20.35 2.74
N ALA A 175 5.04 21.38 1.96
CA ALA A 175 5.92 22.53 1.73
C ALA A 175 6.31 23.27 3.03
N ALA A 176 5.38 23.35 3.97
CA ALA A 176 5.63 24.03 5.25
C ALA A 176 6.32 23.16 6.30
N ARG A 177 6.31 21.82 6.17
CA ARG A 177 6.71 20.92 7.25
C ARG A 177 7.73 19.86 6.88
N VAL A 178 7.86 19.51 5.60
CA VAL A 178 8.76 18.47 5.12
C VAL A 178 9.80 19.10 4.20
N SER A 179 10.87 19.62 4.82
CA SER A 179 12.01 20.16 4.10
C SER A 179 12.90 19.06 3.56
N GLY A 180 13.55 19.32 2.43
CA GLY A 180 14.59 18.46 1.89
C GLY A 180 15.98 18.75 2.49
N PRO A 181 17.00 18.03 2.00
CA PRO A 181 18.39 18.20 2.48
C PRO A 181 19.00 19.56 2.11
N ASN A 182 18.57 20.14 1.00
CA ASN A 182 19.05 21.47 0.61
C ASN A 182 18.24 22.57 1.31
N PRO A 183 18.87 23.69 1.71
CA PRO A 183 18.15 24.88 2.14
C PRO A 183 17.11 25.29 1.08
N ASP A 184 15.96 25.72 1.50
CA ASP A 184 14.84 26.13 0.64
C ASP A 184 14.29 25.04 -0.28
N SER A 185 14.52 23.76 0.03
CA SER A 185 13.88 22.64 -0.65
C SER A 185 12.71 22.07 0.17
N TRP A 186 11.62 21.71 -0.51
CA TRP A 186 10.42 21.18 0.12
C TRP A 186 9.71 20.13 -0.71
N MET A 187 8.97 19.25 -0.06
CA MET A 187 8.20 18.19 -0.72
C MET A 187 6.90 18.72 -1.33
N THR A 188 6.59 18.30 -2.55
CA THR A 188 5.34 18.59 -3.26
C THR A 188 4.93 17.42 -4.15
N THR A 189 3.74 17.50 -4.75
CA THR A 189 3.27 16.51 -5.73
C THR A 189 3.94 16.72 -7.10
N GLU A 190 4.29 15.63 -7.78
CA GLU A 190 4.77 15.65 -9.16
C GLU A 190 3.58 15.55 -10.12
N TYR A 191 3.20 16.65 -10.71
CA TYR A 191 1.99 16.77 -11.54
C TYR A 191 2.15 16.35 -13.01
N ARG A 192 3.36 16.00 -13.46
CA ARG A 192 3.56 15.45 -14.82
C ARG A 192 2.83 14.12 -15.01
N LEU A 193 2.62 13.38 -13.93
CA LEU A 193 1.76 12.20 -13.88
C LEU A 193 0.61 12.49 -12.91
N PRO A 194 -0.62 12.63 -13.40
CA PRO A 194 -1.77 12.93 -12.56
C PRO A 194 -1.94 11.88 -11.46
N PRO A 195 -2.13 12.29 -10.20
CA PRO A 195 -2.46 11.36 -9.13
C PRO A 195 -3.76 10.62 -9.42
N ARG A 196 -3.88 9.40 -8.92
CA ARG A 196 -5.13 8.63 -8.92
C ARG A 196 -5.90 8.92 -7.65
N TYR A 197 -7.21 8.98 -7.76
CA TYR A 197 -8.15 9.19 -6.66
C TYR A 197 -9.16 8.06 -6.65
N GLU A 198 -9.47 7.51 -5.48
CA GLU A 198 -10.46 6.46 -5.29
C GLU A 198 -11.21 6.68 -3.98
N GLU A 199 -12.52 6.49 -4.02
CA GLU A 199 -13.36 6.41 -2.82
C GLU A 199 -13.35 4.99 -2.28
N VAL A 200 -13.14 4.84 -0.99
CA VAL A 200 -12.98 3.53 -0.37
C VAL A 200 -13.74 3.46 0.97
N SER A 201 -13.95 2.26 1.46
CA SER A 201 -14.35 2.06 2.85
C SER A 201 -13.11 1.86 3.74
N HIS A 202 -13.01 2.65 4.81
CA HIS A 202 -11.98 2.50 5.82
C HIS A 202 -12.60 2.36 7.20
N ARG A 203 -12.34 1.22 7.86
CA ARG A 203 -12.89 0.92 9.19
C ARG A 203 -14.42 1.00 9.30
N GLY A 204 -15.11 0.76 8.19
CA GLY A 204 -16.58 0.80 8.10
C GLY A 204 -17.18 2.17 7.83
N GLY A 205 -16.35 3.21 7.61
CA GLY A 205 -16.75 4.54 7.21
C GLY A 205 -16.23 4.91 5.83
N PHE A 206 -16.70 6.06 5.33
CA PHE A 206 -16.21 6.64 4.08
C PHE A 206 -14.77 7.14 4.25
N ALA A 207 -13.95 6.92 3.24
CA ALA A 207 -12.62 7.49 3.09
C ALA A 207 -12.29 7.73 1.62
N ALA A 208 -11.32 8.57 1.36
CA ALA A 208 -10.74 8.76 0.04
C ALA A 208 -9.25 8.41 0.07
N THR A 209 -8.78 7.77 -0.99
CA THR A 209 -7.36 7.46 -1.17
C THR A 209 -6.82 8.17 -2.40
N MET A 210 -5.56 8.52 -2.34
CA MET A 210 -4.82 9.01 -3.49
C MET A 210 -3.48 8.31 -3.61
N ARG A 211 -3.00 8.17 -4.85
CA ARG A 211 -1.68 7.64 -5.18
C ARG A 211 -1.05 8.50 -6.28
N GLY A 212 0.23 8.78 -6.18
CA GLY A 212 0.93 9.59 -7.15
C GLY A 212 2.44 9.54 -7.00
N LEU A 213 3.10 10.50 -7.62
CA LEU A 213 4.53 10.74 -7.44
C LEU A 213 4.75 12.06 -6.69
N TRP A 214 5.71 12.07 -5.80
CA TRP A 214 6.22 13.27 -5.16
C TRP A 214 7.59 13.63 -5.70
N LYS A 215 7.92 14.90 -5.61
CA LYS A 215 9.25 15.44 -5.87
C LYS A 215 9.65 16.38 -4.75
N MET A 216 10.93 16.65 -4.66
CA MET A 216 11.47 17.73 -3.86
C MET A 216 11.69 18.95 -4.78
N GLU A 217 11.06 20.07 -4.51
CA GLU A 217 11.38 21.33 -5.15
C GLU A 217 12.73 21.81 -4.60
N GLY A 218 13.63 22.23 -5.48
CA GLY A 218 15.00 22.62 -5.10
C GLY A 218 15.98 21.46 -4.87
N ASP A 219 15.57 20.20 -5.14
CA ASP A 219 16.43 19.02 -5.05
C ASP A 219 15.99 17.91 -6.03
N PHE A 220 16.86 16.90 -6.24
CA PHE A 220 16.63 15.77 -7.15
C PHE A 220 16.04 14.53 -6.45
N MET A 221 15.24 14.71 -5.42
CA MET A 221 14.55 13.64 -4.73
C MET A 221 13.13 13.47 -5.23
N GLY A 222 12.66 12.23 -5.26
CA GLY A 222 11.29 11.91 -5.62
C GLY A 222 10.98 10.42 -5.55
N GLY A 223 9.71 10.09 -5.63
CA GLY A 223 9.24 8.71 -5.56
C GLY A 223 7.73 8.57 -5.54
N PRO A 224 7.20 7.36 -5.33
CA PRO A 224 5.78 7.17 -5.17
C PRO A 224 5.31 7.59 -3.78
N TRP A 225 4.03 7.98 -3.72
CA TRP A 225 3.32 8.23 -2.48
C TRP A 225 1.90 7.68 -2.55
N THR A 226 1.32 7.48 -1.38
CA THR A 226 -0.08 7.10 -1.18
C THR A 226 -0.66 7.89 -0.02
N SER A 227 -1.96 8.15 -0.03
CA SER A 227 -2.65 8.75 1.11
C SER A 227 -4.01 8.13 1.35
N ILE A 228 -4.48 8.28 2.57
CA ILE A 228 -5.87 8.02 2.94
C ILE A 228 -6.39 9.17 3.80
N ALA A 229 -7.62 9.60 3.54
CA ALA A 229 -8.29 10.62 4.34
C ALA A 229 -9.68 10.14 4.78
N TRP A 230 -10.04 10.44 6.02
CA TRP A 230 -11.36 10.14 6.60
C TRP A 230 -11.76 11.18 7.63
N VAL A 231 -13.03 11.23 8.00
CA VAL A 231 -13.52 12.11 9.07
C VAL A 231 -13.42 11.44 10.43
N ASP A 232 -12.76 12.11 11.37
CA ASP A 232 -12.88 11.82 12.80
C ASP A 232 -14.12 12.57 13.34
N GLU A 233 -15.27 11.91 13.27
CA GLU A 233 -16.55 12.49 13.65
C GLU A 233 -16.57 12.98 15.11
N ALA A 234 -15.89 12.26 16.00
CA ALA A 234 -15.83 12.62 17.41
C ALA A 234 -15.15 13.98 17.67
N ARG A 235 -14.28 14.39 16.75
CA ARG A 235 -13.53 15.65 16.84
C ARG A 235 -13.91 16.67 15.76
N GLY A 236 -14.76 16.31 14.81
CA GLY A 236 -15.12 17.15 13.66
C GLY A 236 -13.91 17.47 12.79
N GLN A 237 -12.98 16.55 12.63
CA GLN A 237 -11.73 16.76 11.90
C GLN A 237 -11.58 15.81 10.73
N LEU A 238 -11.06 16.32 9.64
CA LEU A 238 -10.52 15.50 8.57
C LEU A 238 -9.10 15.06 8.96
N VAL A 239 -8.89 13.76 8.99
CA VAL A 239 -7.58 13.13 9.21
C VAL A 239 -7.05 12.69 7.87
N THR A 240 -5.84 13.07 7.53
CA THR A 240 -5.12 12.56 6.36
C THR A 240 -3.82 11.91 6.80
N VAL A 241 -3.54 10.74 6.26
CA VAL A 241 -2.28 10.02 6.45
C VAL A 241 -1.64 9.83 5.08
N ASP A 242 -0.50 10.46 4.87
CA ASP A 242 0.31 10.34 3.66
C ASP A 242 1.50 9.42 3.93
N GLY A 243 1.81 8.56 2.97
CA GLY A 243 3.00 7.74 3.01
C GLY A 243 3.83 7.90 1.74
N TYR A 244 5.15 8.01 1.84
CA TYR A 244 6.04 8.19 0.72
C TYR A 244 7.27 7.29 0.75
N VAL A 245 7.87 7.07 -0.41
CA VAL A 245 9.06 6.25 -0.57
C VAL A 245 10.13 7.01 -1.33
N TYR A 246 11.34 7.07 -0.76
CA TYR A 246 12.56 7.44 -1.46
C TYR A 246 13.47 6.23 -1.57
N ALA A 247 13.71 5.73 -2.80
CA ALA A 247 14.55 4.57 -3.06
C ALA A 247 15.16 4.67 -4.47
N PRO A 248 16.14 5.58 -4.69
CA PRO A 248 16.56 5.99 -6.03
C PRO A 248 17.12 4.84 -6.88
N TYR A 249 17.73 3.84 -6.27
CA TYR A 249 18.40 2.75 -6.98
C TYR A 249 17.64 1.42 -6.95
N PHE A 250 16.47 1.38 -6.34
CA PHE A 250 15.71 0.14 -6.11
C PHE A 250 14.32 0.18 -6.71
N GLY A 251 13.77 -1.00 -6.98
CA GLY A 251 12.33 -1.15 -7.28
C GLY A 251 11.50 -0.71 -6.07
N LYS A 252 10.56 0.20 -6.28
CA LYS A 252 9.85 0.87 -5.19
C LYS A 252 8.60 0.12 -4.73
N ARG A 253 8.17 -0.91 -5.46
CA ARG A 253 6.89 -1.61 -5.23
C ARG A 253 6.77 -2.17 -3.82
N GLU A 254 7.78 -2.90 -3.35
CA GLU A 254 7.74 -3.55 -2.03
C GLU A 254 7.75 -2.50 -0.90
N TYR A 255 8.56 -1.47 -1.04
CA TYR A 255 8.59 -0.35 -0.08
C TYR A 255 7.26 0.40 -0.05
N LEU A 256 6.64 0.65 -1.21
CA LEU A 256 5.35 1.32 -1.28
C LEU A 256 4.25 0.48 -0.61
N ARG A 257 4.23 -0.83 -0.80
CA ARG A 257 3.28 -1.74 -0.13
C ARG A 257 3.43 -1.73 1.38
N GLU A 258 4.66 -1.66 1.87
CA GLU A 258 4.92 -1.51 3.30
C GLU A 258 4.34 -0.19 3.82
N VAL A 259 4.63 0.92 3.13
CA VAL A 259 4.09 2.23 3.47
C VAL A 259 2.56 2.24 3.39
N GLU A 260 1.96 1.65 2.37
CA GLU A 260 0.50 1.50 2.26
C GLU A 260 -0.10 0.73 3.44
N ALA A 261 0.54 -0.33 3.88
CA ALA A 261 0.09 -1.10 5.04
C ALA A 261 0.17 -0.28 6.33
N ILE A 262 1.22 0.52 6.51
CA ILE A 262 1.34 1.44 7.64
C ILE A 262 0.23 2.50 7.58
N VAL A 263 0.07 3.17 6.45
CA VAL A 263 -0.96 4.20 6.22
C VAL A 263 -2.37 3.67 6.51
N ARG A 264 -2.70 2.48 6.02
CA ARG A 264 -3.99 1.82 6.26
C ARG A 264 -4.18 1.32 7.70
N SER A 265 -3.12 1.17 8.47
CA SER A 265 -3.20 0.77 9.87
C SER A 265 -3.74 1.87 10.78
N PHE A 266 -3.61 3.14 10.37
CA PHE A 266 -4.11 4.26 11.13
C PHE A 266 -5.65 4.24 11.26
N ALA A 267 -6.12 4.50 12.47
CA ALA A 267 -7.55 4.55 12.78
C ALA A 267 -7.80 5.49 13.96
N PRO A 268 -9.01 6.08 14.07
CA PRO A 268 -9.44 6.72 15.30
C PRO A 268 -9.35 5.71 16.45
N PHE A 269 -8.89 6.14 17.59
CA PHE A 269 -8.89 5.28 18.77
C PHE A 269 -10.33 5.00 19.20
N LYS A 270 -10.77 3.76 19.11
CA LYS A 270 -11.99 3.31 19.75
C LYS A 270 -11.64 3.05 21.21
N THR A 271 -12.12 3.90 22.12
CA THR A 271 -12.15 3.54 23.54
C THR A 271 -12.84 2.17 23.63
N GLN A 272 -12.12 1.15 24.03
CA GLN A 272 -12.79 -0.09 24.38
C GLN A 272 -13.72 0.27 25.54
N ASN A 273 -15.03 0.28 25.28
CA ASN A 273 -16.01 0.26 26.34
C ASN A 273 -15.68 -0.99 27.13
N LYS A 274 -14.98 -0.81 28.27
CA LYS A 274 -15.01 -1.81 29.32
C LYS A 274 -16.49 -1.92 29.69
N THR A 275 -17.14 -2.93 29.17
CA THR A 275 -18.44 -3.35 29.68
C THR A 275 -18.24 -3.64 31.17
N PRO A 276 -19.06 -3.08 32.03
CA PRO A 276 -18.93 -3.23 33.48
C PRO A 276 -19.11 -4.69 33.94
#